data_eeb87a3fdaf7babfaedc63a659f67505
#
_entry.id   eeb87a3fdaf7babfaedc63a659f67505
#
_cell.length_a   1.000
_cell.length_b   1.000
_cell.length_c   1.000
_cell.angle_alpha   90.00
_cell.angle_beta   90.00
_cell.angle_gamma   90.00
#
_symmetry.space_group_name_H-M   'P 1'
#
loop_
_entity.id
_entity.type
_entity.pdbx_description
1 polymer ?
#
loop_
_entity_poly.entity_id
_entity_poly.type
_entity_poly.pdbx_seq_one_letter_code
_entity_poly.pdbx_strand_id
1 'polypeptide(L)'
;MKMLKFISIFFLALSVSAAHAQFKGGVAYDDMNDSETVASMKEHVRTLSAAHLEGRKAGSEGEKAAAEYVAEAFRRYGVDLLTPATGSEFGIRTEAGDTLTSRNVIGFVEGYDKKLRDKYIVVGARLDNLGMMTVSVDGRQVDKIYYGANGNASGLAMLLELARMVETNSVLFRRSVLFVAFGASMETYAGAWYFLNRSFASDKIDAMINLDMLGTGYNGFYAFTSSNTDLNTVISRLSGDLQPVHPQLVAAEPYPSDHRAFYASEIPSVMFTTGRYPERNTERDTQSVID
;
A
#
# COMPACT_ATOMS: atom_id res chain seq x y z
N MET A 1 10.66 -23.89 4.19
CA MET A 1 11.12 -24.23 2.81
C MET A 1 10.02 -24.10 1.74
N LYS A 2 8.74 -24.29 2.04
CA LYS A 2 7.63 -24.15 1.06
C LYS A 2 7.24 -22.68 0.77
N MET A 3 7.36 -21.78 1.73
CA MET A 3 7.03 -20.35 1.61
C MET A 3 8.06 -19.58 0.76
N LEU A 4 9.34 -19.99 0.80
CA LEU A 4 10.43 -19.33 0.07
C LEU A 4 10.23 -19.26 -1.45
N LYS A 5 9.56 -20.26 -2.05
CA LYS A 5 9.33 -20.31 -3.50
C LYS A 5 8.27 -19.32 -4.00
N PHE A 6 7.44 -18.75 -3.12
CA PHE A 6 6.23 -18.02 -3.49
C PHE A 6 6.39 -16.51 -3.42
N ILE A 7 7.10 -16.02 -2.41
CA ILE A 7 7.46 -14.60 -2.35
C ILE A 7 8.46 -14.30 -3.47
N SER A 8 9.33 -15.27 -3.84
CA SER A 8 10.19 -15.16 -5.03
C SER A 8 9.39 -14.96 -6.32
N ILE A 9 8.20 -15.53 -6.46
CA ILE A 9 7.36 -15.37 -7.66
C ILE A 9 6.65 -14.00 -7.67
N PHE A 10 6.25 -13.47 -6.50
CA PHE A 10 5.67 -12.14 -6.40
C PHE A 10 6.66 -11.04 -6.83
N PHE A 11 7.92 -11.18 -6.39
CA PHE A 11 8.98 -10.27 -6.84
C PHE A 11 9.50 -10.60 -8.25
N LEU A 12 9.36 -11.86 -8.72
CA LEU A 12 9.69 -12.21 -10.11
C LEU A 12 8.72 -11.52 -11.09
N ALA A 13 7.46 -11.28 -10.71
CA ALA A 13 6.54 -10.49 -11.52
C ALA A 13 6.93 -9.00 -11.59
N LEU A 14 7.46 -8.44 -10.51
CA LEU A 14 8.10 -7.12 -10.52
C LEU A 14 9.35 -7.11 -11.43
N SER A 15 10.10 -8.23 -11.49
CA SER A 15 11.27 -8.37 -12.35
C SER A 15 10.94 -8.75 -13.79
N VAL A 16 9.81 -9.43 -14.07
CA VAL A 16 9.44 -9.86 -15.43
C VAL A 16 8.92 -8.68 -16.26
N SER A 17 8.28 -7.67 -15.66
CA SER A 17 8.00 -6.41 -16.39
C SER A 17 9.28 -5.64 -16.72
N ALA A 18 10.30 -5.74 -15.87
CA ALA A 18 11.64 -5.23 -16.14
C ALA A 18 12.45 -6.15 -17.09
N ALA A 19 12.16 -7.46 -17.16
CA ALA A 19 12.90 -8.43 -17.97
C ALA A 19 12.48 -8.47 -19.45
N HIS A 20 11.36 -7.85 -19.83
CA HIS A 20 11.11 -7.54 -21.25
C HIS A 20 11.90 -6.32 -21.74
N ALA A 21 12.37 -5.46 -20.83
CA ALA A 21 13.51 -4.62 -21.11
C ALA A 21 14.76 -5.49 -20.99
N GLN A 22 15.25 -6.08 -22.10
CA GLN A 22 16.59 -6.69 -22.14
C GLN A 22 17.59 -5.63 -21.69
N PHE A 23 18.02 -5.71 -20.43
CA PHE A 23 19.08 -4.87 -19.87
C PHE A 23 20.42 -5.19 -20.56
N LYS A 24 20.58 -4.69 -21.77
CA LYS A 24 21.86 -4.50 -22.41
C LYS A 24 22.23 -3.02 -22.30
N GLY A 25 22.96 -2.67 -21.24
CA GLY A 25 23.35 -1.31 -20.91
C GLY A 25 22.42 -0.71 -19.86
N GLY A 26 22.97 -0.10 -18.80
CA GLY A 26 22.17 0.51 -17.74
C GLY A 26 21.15 1.48 -18.33
N VAL A 27 19.86 1.22 -18.07
CA VAL A 27 18.80 2.18 -18.35
C VAL A 27 19.09 3.38 -17.47
N ALA A 28 19.22 4.55 -18.07
CA ALA A 28 19.43 5.77 -17.30
C ALA A 28 18.19 5.97 -16.38
N TYR A 29 18.42 6.50 -15.19
CA TYR A 29 17.34 6.77 -14.23
C TYR A 29 16.23 7.65 -14.87
N ASP A 30 16.63 8.57 -15.75
CA ASP A 30 15.72 9.42 -16.51
C ASP A 30 14.81 8.64 -17.46
N ASP A 31 15.28 7.54 -18.07
CA ASP A 31 14.48 6.70 -18.97
C ASP A 31 13.36 5.93 -18.19
N MET A 32 13.58 5.65 -16.90
CA MET A 32 12.53 5.05 -16.04
C MET A 32 11.44 6.04 -15.69
N ASN A 33 11.75 7.33 -15.55
CA ASN A 33 10.78 8.37 -15.23
C ASN A 33 9.73 8.57 -16.32
N ASP A 34 10.05 8.25 -17.56
CA ASP A 34 9.14 8.37 -18.71
C ASP A 34 8.34 7.08 -18.97
N SER A 35 8.48 6.05 -18.11
CA SER A 35 7.71 4.83 -18.26
C SER A 35 6.22 5.05 -18.01
N GLU A 36 5.36 4.30 -18.73
CA GLU A 36 3.91 4.33 -18.56
C GLU A 36 3.50 4.02 -17.11
N THR A 37 4.21 3.10 -16.44
CA THR A 37 3.98 2.75 -15.03
C THR A 37 4.24 3.92 -14.10
N VAL A 38 5.35 4.65 -14.31
CA VAL A 38 5.66 5.82 -13.49
C VAL A 38 4.66 6.95 -13.75
N ALA A 39 4.27 7.17 -15.01
CA ALA A 39 3.24 8.15 -15.34
C ALA A 39 1.90 7.83 -14.68
N SER A 40 1.51 6.54 -14.68
CA SER A 40 0.30 6.08 -14.00
C SER A 40 0.39 6.27 -12.47
N MET A 41 1.51 5.93 -11.85
CA MET A 41 1.71 6.15 -10.41
C MET A 41 1.65 7.64 -10.03
N LYS A 42 2.28 8.52 -10.83
CA LYS A 42 2.20 9.97 -10.62
C LYS A 42 0.76 10.48 -10.71
N GLU A 43 -0.03 9.95 -11.65
CA GLU A 43 -1.46 10.30 -11.78
C GLU A 43 -2.28 9.82 -10.58
N HIS A 44 -2.02 8.61 -10.07
CA HIS A 44 -2.66 8.12 -8.85
C HIS A 44 -2.33 8.99 -7.64
N VAL A 45 -1.06 9.35 -7.45
CA VAL A 45 -0.66 10.25 -6.37
C VAL A 45 -1.34 11.61 -6.52
N ARG A 46 -1.35 12.17 -7.74
CA ARG A 46 -1.99 13.46 -8.02
C ARG A 46 -3.47 13.46 -7.64
N THR A 47 -4.19 12.42 -8.00
CA THR A 47 -5.61 12.30 -7.72
C THR A 47 -5.87 12.07 -6.24
N LEU A 48 -5.14 11.12 -5.62
CA LEU A 48 -5.34 10.75 -4.22
C LEU A 48 -4.85 11.80 -3.22
N SER A 49 -3.98 12.73 -3.63
CA SER A 49 -3.56 13.88 -2.80
C SER A 49 -4.18 15.21 -3.24
N ALA A 50 -5.26 15.19 -4.04
CA ALA A 50 -5.92 16.39 -4.49
C ALA A 50 -6.69 17.10 -3.37
N ALA A 51 -6.78 18.43 -3.44
CA ALA A 51 -7.38 19.27 -2.40
C ALA A 51 -8.86 18.92 -2.10
N HIS A 52 -9.61 18.48 -3.12
CA HIS A 52 -11.03 18.12 -2.95
C HIS A 52 -11.26 16.85 -2.12
N LEU A 53 -10.23 16.05 -1.89
CA LEU A 53 -10.27 14.92 -0.97
C LEU A 53 -9.99 15.32 0.49
N GLU A 54 -9.72 16.60 0.74
CA GLU A 54 -9.59 17.19 2.08
C GLU A 54 -8.66 16.39 3.01
N GLY A 55 -7.60 15.77 2.43
CA GLY A 55 -6.65 14.95 3.17
C GLY A 55 -7.20 13.61 3.68
N ARG A 56 -8.32 13.13 3.13
CA ARG A 56 -8.86 11.76 3.30
C ARG A 56 -9.00 11.31 4.77
N LYS A 57 -9.47 12.18 5.65
CA LYS A 57 -9.68 11.79 7.06
C LYS A 57 -10.65 10.61 7.14
N ALA A 58 -10.34 9.63 7.99
CA ALA A 58 -11.24 8.51 8.25
C ALA A 58 -12.66 8.98 8.55
N GLY A 59 -13.66 8.41 7.85
CA GLY A 59 -15.07 8.77 7.96
C GLY A 59 -15.50 10.04 7.22
N SER A 60 -14.62 10.73 6.53
CA SER A 60 -14.95 11.91 5.72
C SER A 60 -15.45 11.55 4.32
N GLU A 61 -16.09 12.50 3.65
CA GLU A 61 -16.41 12.38 2.22
C GLU A 61 -15.15 12.26 1.37
N GLY A 62 -14.02 12.85 1.80
CA GLY A 62 -12.74 12.71 1.13
C GLY A 62 -12.19 11.28 1.17
N GLU A 63 -12.33 10.56 2.31
CA GLU A 63 -11.99 9.13 2.38
C GLU A 63 -12.90 8.30 1.46
N LYS A 64 -14.20 8.59 1.46
CA LYS A 64 -15.18 7.90 0.62
C LYS A 64 -14.86 8.08 -0.87
N ALA A 65 -14.59 9.31 -1.30
CA ALA A 65 -14.21 9.60 -2.68
C ALA A 65 -12.88 8.93 -3.07
N ALA A 66 -11.92 8.85 -2.15
CA ALA A 66 -10.68 8.09 -2.37
C ALA A 66 -10.95 6.59 -2.50
N ALA A 67 -11.85 6.02 -1.70
CA ALA A 67 -12.26 4.62 -1.80
C ALA A 67 -12.94 4.31 -3.15
N GLU A 68 -13.83 5.20 -3.60
CA GLU A 68 -14.48 5.09 -4.92
C GLU A 68 -13.46 5.14 -6.06
N TYR A 69 -12.47 6.02 -5.96
CA TYR A 69 -11.37 6.08 -6.93
C TYR A 69 -10.55 4.78 -6.99
N VAL A 70 -10.18 4.22 -5.84
CA VAL A 70 -9.45 2.95 -5.75
C VAL A 70 -10.28 1.80 -6.32
N ALA A 71 -11.56 1.73 -5.99
CA ALA A 71 -12.47 0.72 -6.51
C ALA A 71 -12.63 0.79 -8.03
N GLU A 72 -12.72 2.02 -8.57
CA GLU A 72 -12.80 2.23 -10.03
C GLU A 72 -11.49 1.86 -10.73
N ALA A 73 -10.34 2.16 -10.12
CA ALA A 73 -9.05 1.75 -10.65
C ALA A 73 -8.93 0.21 -10.70
N PHE A 74 -9.34 -0.52 -9.66
CA PHE A 74 -9.38 -1.98 -9.68
C PHE A 74 -10.24 -2.51 -10.84
N ARG A 75 -11.46 -2.00 -11.02
CA ARG A 75 -12.32 -2.41 -12.13
C ARG A 75 -11.69 -2.16 -13.50
N ARG A 76 -11.11 -0.97 -13.68
CA ARG A 76 -10.44 -0.58 -14.94
C ARG A 76 -9.26 -1.51 -15.27
N TYR A 77 -8.60 -2.05 -14.26
CA TYR A 77 -7.50 -2.99 -14.42
C TYR A 77 -7.94 -4.45 -14.53
N GLY A 78 -9.25 -4.75 -14.47
CA GLY A 78 -9.78 -6.09 -14.52
C GLY A 78 -9.69 -6.86 -13.19
N VAL A 79 -9.31 -6.20 -12.11
CA VAL A 79 -9.22 -6.79 -10.78
C VAL A 79 -10.62 -6.92 -10.19
N ASP A 80 -10.98 -8.11 -9.71
CA ASP A 80 -12.27 -8.37 -9.09
C ASP A 80 -12.45 -7.55 -7.80
N LEU A 81 -13.56 -6.84 -7.69
CA LEU A 81 -13.86 -6.05 -6.49
C LEU A 81 -14.73 -6.86 -5.52
N LEU A 82 -14.19 -7.18 -4.34
CA LEU A 82 -14.90 -7.93 -3.30
C LEU A 82 -15.72 -7.06 -2.33
N THR A 83 -15.66 -5.74 -2.50
CA THR A 83 -16.42 -4.77 -1.70
C THR A 83 -17.33 -3.92 -2.58
N PRO A 84 -18.36 -3.23 -2.04
CA PRO A 84 -19.04 -2.17 -2.77
C PRO A 84 -18.05 -1.12 -3.30
N ALA A 85 -18.47 -0.34 -4.31
CA ALA A 85 -17.63 0.73 -4.86
C ALA A 85 -17.20 1.77 -3.81
N THR A 86 -18.04 1.99 -2.80
CA THR A 86 -17.76 2.88 -1.67
C THR A 86 -16.92 2.24 -0.56
N GLY A 87 -16.45 1.00 -0.75
CA GLY A 87 -15.76 0.19 0.26
C GLY A 87 -16.70 -0.56 1.20
N SER A 88 -16.12 -1.49 1.99
CA SER A 88 -16.79 -2.19 3.08
C SER A 88 -16.71 -1.35 4.36
N GLU A 89 -17.85 -0.85 4.82
CA GLU A 89 -17.93 0.06 5.97
C GLU A 89 -17.80 -0.67 7.31
N PHE A 90 -17.18 0.00 8.28
CA PHE A 90 -17.09 -0.44 9.67
C PHE A 90 -17.07 0.76 10.62
N GLY A 91 -17.62 0.56 11.83
CA GLY A 91 -17.66 1.57 12.87
C GLY A 91 -16.43 1.52 13.78
N ILE A 92 -15.93 2.69 14.15
CA ILE A 92 -14.86 2.87 15.12
C ILE A 92 -15.39 3.78 16.22
N ARG A 93 -15.19 3.37 17.47
CA ARG A 93 -15.49 4.23 18.60
C ARG A 93 -14.30 5.15 18.86
N THR A 94 -14.55 6.46 18.79
CA THR A 94 -13.51 7.47 19.09
C THR A 94 -13.32 7.60 20.60
N GLU A 95 -12.21 8.22 21.03
CA GLU A 95 -11.96 8.55 22.43
C GLU A 95 -13.05 9.47 23.03
N ALA A 96 -13.64 10.33 22.21
CA ALA A 96 -14.76 11.18 22.59
C ALA A 96 -16.07 10.43 22.82
N GLY A 97 -16.14 9.14 22.47
CA GLY A 97 -17.32 8.29 22.62
C GLY A 97 -18.25 8.25 21.40
N ASP A 98 -17.96 9.04 20.37
CA ASP A 98 -18.69 9.05 19.10
C ASP A 98 -18.33 7.81 18.25
N THR A 99 -19.15 7.51 17.26
CA THR A 99 -18.86 6.47 16.27
C THR A 99 -18.45 7.12 14.96
N LEU A 100 -17.24 6.80 14.51
CA LEU A 100 -16.71 7.13 13.20
C LEU A 100 -16.93 5.95 12.24
N THR A 101 -17.43 6.17 11.03
CA THR A 101 -17.58 5.13 10.01
C THR A 101 -16.50 5.26 8.97
N SER A 102 -15.59 4.26 8.89
CA SER A 102 -14.55 4.17 7.88
C SER A 102 -14.78 2.95 6.98
N ARG A 103 -13.86 2.65 6.05
CA ARG A 103 -14.07 1.63 5.02
C ARG A 103 -12.77 1.03 4.50
N ASN A 104 -12.83 -0.26 4.12
CA ASN A 104 -11.78 -0.93 3.36
C ASN A 104 -12.23 -1.15 1.92
N VAL A 105 -11.32 -1.03 0.96
CA VAL A 105 -11.56 -1.44 -0.43
C VAL A 105 -10.71 -2.67 -0.73
N ILE A 106 -11.32 -3.75 -1.24
CA ILE A 106 -10.67 -5.03 -1.43
C ILE A 106 -10.79 -5.45 -2.89
N GLY A 107 -9.65 -5.48 -3.59
CA GLY A 107 -9.48 -6.10 -4.89
C GLY A 107 -8.95 -7.52 -4.77
N PHE A 108 -9.26 -8.38 -5.73
CA PHE A 108 -8.92 -9.80 -5.72
C PHE A 108 -8.44 -10.25 -7.09
N VAL A 109 -7.36 -11.01 -7.11
CA VAL A 109 -6.86 -11.74 -8.28
C VAL A 109 -6.71 -13.20 -7.93
N GLU A 110 -7.40 -14.10 -8.65
CA GLU A 110 -7.37 -15.53 -8.38
C GLU A 110 -6.03 -16.16 -8.81
N GLY A 111 -5.47 -17.00 -7.94
CA GLY A 111 -4.30 -17.80 -8.25
C GLY A 111 -4.63 -19.02 -9.13
N TYR A 112 -3.72 -19.40 -10.03
CA TYR A 112 -3.98 -20.52 -10.97
C TYR A 112 -3.90 -21.91 -10.33
N ASP A 113 -3.23 -22.07 -9.19
CA ASP A 113 -3.00 -23.39 -8.58
C ASP A 113 -4.18 -23.83 -7.71
N LYS A 114 -4.93 -24.84 -8.18
CA LYS A 114 -6.12 -25.37 -7.51
C LYS A 114 -5.92 -25.79 -6.04
N LYS A 115 -4.67 -26.04 -5.60
CA LYS A 115 -4.35 -26.41 -4.21
C LYS A 115 -3.96 -25.22 -3.34
N LEU A 116 -3.60 -24.09 -3.95
CA LEU A 116 -3.05 -22.93 -3.29
C LEU A 116 -3.88 -21.66 -3.49
N ARG A 117 -4.82 -21.62 -4.42
CA ARG A 117 -5.64 -20.43 -4.68
C ARG A 117 -6.51 -20.02 -3.48
N ASP A 118 -6.81 -20.97 -2.58
CA ASP A 118 -7.53 -20.66 -1.33
C ASP A 118 -6.60 -20.17 -0.20
N LYS A 119 -5.34 -19.90 -0.52
CA LYS A 119 -4.34 -19.27 0.33
C LYS A 119 -3.97 -17.91 -0.25
N TYR A 120 -3.96 -16.89 0.60
CA TYR A 120 -3.89 -15.50 0.17
C TYR A 120 -2.55 -14.87 0.52
N ILE A 121 -2.05 -14.04 -0.39
CA ILE A 121 -1.09 -12.99 -0.09
C ILE A 121 -1.87 -11.68 -0.03
N VAL A 122 -1.79 -10.97 1.07
CA VAL A 122 -2.39 -9.63 1.20
C VAL A 122 -1.34 -8.59 0.83
N VAL A 123 -1.69 -7.69 -0.08
CA VAL A 123 -0.95 -6.46 -0.34
C VAL A 123 -1.81 -5.31 0.14
N GLY A 124 -1.30 -4.52 1.07
CA GLY A 124 -2.07 -3.49 1.72
C GLY A 124 -1.41 -2.12 1.68
N ALA A 125 -2.23 -1.07 1.64
CA ALA A 125 -1.82 0.31 1.79
C ALA A 125 -2.88 1.10 2.54
N ARG A 126 -2.47 2.10 3.31
CA ARG A 126 -3.35 3.00 4.05
C ARG A 126 -4.14 3.90 3.11
N LEU A 127 -5.47 3.94 3.27
CA LEU A 127 -6.39 4.78 2.49
C LEU A 127 -6.51 6.18 3.07
N ASP A 128 -6.69 6.27 4.38
CA ASP A 128 -6.92 7.53 5.10
C ASP A 128 -5.63 8.28 5.40
N ASN A 129 -5.79 9.54 5.78
CA ASN A 129 -4.72 10.39 6.32
C ASN A 129 -5.32 11.37 7.35
N LEU A 130 -4.59 12.42 7.73
CA LEU A 130 -4.95 13.35 8.80
C LEU A 130 -6.18 14.24 8.50
N GLY A 131 -6.50 14.43 7.22
CA GLY A 131 -7.63 15.25 6.84
C GLY A 131 -7.33 16.74 6.75
N MET A 132 -8.34 17.53 7.07
CA MET A 132 -8.25 18.99 7.16
C MET A 132 -8.40 19.43 8.62
N MET A 133 -7.63 20.40 9.05
CA MET A 133 -7.71 21.00 10.37
C MET A 133 -7.77 22.53 10.28
N THR A 134 -8.72 23.13 10.98
CA THR A 134 -8.77 24.59 11.15
C THR A 134 -7.84 25.00 12.26
N VAL A 135 -6.85 25.84 11.95
CA VAL A 135 -5.85 26.35 12.90
C VAL A 135 -5.94 27.87 13.00
N SER A 136 -5.67 28.42 14.18
CA SER A 136 -5.58 29.89 14.35
C SER A 136 -4.18 30.37 14.02
N VAL A 137 -4.05 31.23 13.00
CA VAL A 137 -2.81 31.90 12.63
C VAL A 137 -3.02 33.42 12.74
N ASP A 138 -2.30 34.06 13.62
CA ASP A 138 -2.43 35.51 13.89
C ASP A 138 -3.89 35.96 14.16
N GLY A 139 -4.63 35.13 14.91
CA GLY A 139 -6.04 35.40 15.26
C GLY A 139 -7.05 35.11 14.14
N ARG A 140 -6.61 34.62 12.99
CA ARG A 140 -7.49 34.20 11.87
C ARG A 140 -7.58 32.67 11.82
N GLN A 141 -8.77 32.16 11.58
CA GLN A 141 -8.98 30.75 11.31
C GLN A 141 -8.52 30.44 9.87
N VAL A 142 -7.63 29.46 9.72
CA VAL A 142 -7.09 29.00 8.44
C VAL A 142 -7.24 27.50 8.36
N ASP A 143 -7.85 27.02 7.29
CA ASP A 143 -7.95 25.61 7.02
C ASP A 143 -6.64 25.10 6.40
N LYS A 144 -6.05 24.07 7.01
CA LYS A 144 -4.86 23.38 6.54
C LYS A 144 -5.23 21.97 6.12
N ILE A 145 -4.97 21.65 4.87
CA ILE A 145 -5.18 20.31 4.32
C ILE A 145 -3.88 19.52 4.45
N TYR A 146 -3.97 18.33 5.05
CA TYR A 146 -2.87 17.38 5.12
C TYR A 146 -2.99 16.43 3.94
N TYR A 147 -2.44 16.81 2.79
CA TYR A 147 -2.63 16.14 1.50
C TYR A 147 -2.20 14.69 1.50
N GLY A 148 -1.10 14.35 2.20
CA GLY A 148 -0.62 12.99 2.31
C GLY A 148 -0.22 12.40 0.97
N ALA A 149 0.56 13.12 0.17
CA ALA A 149 1.03 12.64 -1.13
C ALA A 149 1.97 11.44 -0.97
N ASN A 150 3.00 11.56 -0.14
CA ASN A 150 3.80 10.40 0.23
C ASN A 150 3.16 9.60 1.38
N GLY A 151 2.39 10.24 2.25
CA GLY A 151 1.76 9.58 3.39
C GLY A 151 0.21 9.49 3.33
N ASN A 152 -0.44 8.64 2.51
CA ASN A 152 0.09 7.46 1.84
C ASN A 152 -0.44 7.29 0.40
N ALA A 153 -0.66 8.40 -0.35
CA ALA A 153 -1.10 8.26 -1.74
C ALA A 153 -0.04 7.53 -2.59
N SER A 154 1.26 7.63 -2.24
CA SER A 154 2.33 6.87 -2.89
C SER A 154 2.19 5.35 -2.69
N GLY A 155 1.87 4.90 -1.49
CA GLY A 155 1.61 3.49 -1.22
C GLY A 155 0.35 2.97 -1.92
N LEU A 156 -0.72 3.79 -2.00
CA LEU A 156 -1.91 3.47 -2.77
C LEU A 156 -1.62 3.40 -4.28
N ALA A 157 -0.81 4.31 -4.81
CA ALA A 157 -0.39 4.28 -6.21
C ALA A 157 0.37 2.97 -6.53
N MET A 158 1.30 2.58 -5.66
CA MET A 158 2.01 1.31 -5.79
C MET A 158 1.06 0.11 -5.67
N LEU A 159 0.09 0.14 -4.74
CA LEU A 159 -0.93 -0.89 -4.60
C LEU A 159 -1.71 -1.10 -5.91
N LEU A 160 -2.15 -0.02 -6.54
CA LEU A 160 -2.93 -0.05 -7.77
C LEU A 160 -2.10 -0.57 -8.96
N GLU A 161 -0.85 -0.14 -9.10
CA GLU A 161 0.02 -0.64 -10.16
C GLU A 161 0.40 -2.12 -9.96
N LEU A 162 0.66 -2.54 -8.72
CA LEU A 162 0.87 -3.95 -8.41
C LEU A 162 -0.37 -4.79 -8.72
N ALA A 163 -1.56 -4.28 -8.43
CA ALA A 163 -2.82 -4.96 -8.75
C ALA A 163 -2.97 -5.14 -10.27
N ARG A 164 -2.72 -4.10 -11.06
CA ARG A 164 -2.69 -4.15 -12.54
C ARG A 164 -1.68 -5.17 -13.06
N MET A 165 -0.46 -5.15 -12.52
CA MET A 165 0.61 -6.06 -12.94
C MET A 165 0.29 -7.53 -12.60
N VAL A 166 -0.25 -7.79 -11.41
CA VAL A 166 -0.63 -9.15 -10.98
C VAL A 166 -1.79 -9.67 -11.81
N GLU A 167 -2.80 -8.85 -12.08
CA GLU A 167 -3.93 -9.25 -12.93
C GLU A 167 -3.47 -9.58 -14.36
N THR A 168 -2.69 -8.69 -14.98
CA THR A 168 -2.13 -8.91 -16.33
C THR A 168 -1.29 -10.19 -16.42
N ASN A 169 -0.66 -10.60 -15.31
CA ASN A 169 0.23 -11.77 -15.23
C ASN A 169 -0.32 -12.87 -14.30
N SER A 170 -1.63 -12.96 -14.12
CA SER A 170 -2.27 -13.85 -13.13
C SER A 170 -1.86 -15.30 -13.25
N VAL A 171 -1.54 -15.76 -14.47
CA VAL A 171 -1.03 -17.11 -14.75
C VAL A 171 0.32 -17.45 -14.12
N LEU A 172 1.04 -16.45 -13.56
CA LEU A 172 2.29 -16.65 -12.82
C LEU A 172 2.08 -16.86 -11.33
N PHE A 173 0.90 -16.52 -10.80
CA PHE A 173 0.62 -16.54 -9.37
C PHE A 173 -0.14 -17.79 -8.96
N ARG A 174 0.48 -18.64 -8.15
CA ARG A 174 -0.14 -19.87 -7.66
C ARG A 174 -1.19 -19.62 -6.59
N ARG A 175 -0.95 -18.61 -5.71
CA ARG A 175 -1.87 -18.16 -4.67
C ARG A 175 -2.67 -16.99 -5.19
N SER A 176 -3.86 -16.84 -4.66
CA SER A 176 -4.65 -15.64 -4.85
C SER A 176 -4.02 -14.45 -4.12
N VAL A 177 -4.24 -13.26 -4.66
CA VAL A 177 -3.74 -12.00 -4.09
C VAL A 177 -4.92 -11.11 -3.75
N LEU A 178 -4.91 -10.59 -2.53
CA LEU A 178 -5.86 -9.58 -2.05
C LEU A 178 -5.14 -8.23 -2.00
N PHE A 179 -5.66 -7.25 -2.70
CA PHE A 179 -5.21 -5.87 -2.68
C PHE A 179 -6.14 -5.05 -1.80
N VAL A 180 -5.64 -4.51 -0.69
CA VAL A 180 -6.49 -3.88 0.32
C VAL A 180 -6.06 -2.43 0.58
N ALA A 181 -6.95 -1.49 0.29
CA ALA A 181 -6.82 -0.12 0.79
C ALA A 181 -7.50 -0.06 2.17
N PHE A 182 -6.70 0.05 3.23
CA PHE A 182 -7.17 0.05 4.60
C PHE A 182 -7.59 1.45 5.04
N GLY A 183 -8.84 1.61 5.46
CA GLY A 183 -9.31 2.84 6.09
C GLY A 183 -9.01 2.89 7.58
N ALA A 184 -9.08 4.08 8.14
CA ALA A 184 -8.82 4.34 9.56
C ALA A 184 -7.49 3.74 10.09
N SER A 185 -6.48 3.73 9.26
CA SER A 185 -5.14 3.34 9.68
C SER A 185 -4.55 4.34 10.68
N MET A 186 -4.94 5.63 10.56
CA MET A 186 -4.57 6.67 11.55
C MET A 186 -5.26 6.47 12.92
N GLU A 187 -6.32 5.66 12.97
CA GLU A 187 -7.07 5.27 14.17
C GLU A 187 -6.65 3.85 14.62
N THR A 188 -5.37 3.71 14.95
CA THR A 188 -4.78 2.44 15.45
C THR A 188 -4.96 1.22 14.53
N TYR A 189 -4.88 1.45 13.21
CA TYR A 189 -4.97 0.40 12.16
C TYR A 189 -6.33 -0.32 12.17
N ALA A 190 -7.40 0.41 12.47
CA ALA A 190 -8.72 -0.17 12.68
C ALA A 190 -9.22 -0.95 11.45
N GLY A 191 -8.93 -0.47 10.23
CA GLY A 191 -9.27 -1.18 8.99
C GLY A 191 -8.58 -2.52 8.84
N ALA A 192 -7.29 -2.60 9.19
CA ALA A 192 -6.54 -3.85 9.16
C ALA A 192 -7.07 -4.84 10.21
N TRP A 193 -7.38 -4.39 11.42
CA TRP A 193 -8.03 -5.21 12.45
C TRP A 193 -9.42 -5.68 12.04
N TYR A 194 -10.23 -4.80 11.43
CA TYR A 194 -11.55 -5.18 10.91
C TYR A 194 -11.44 -6.25 9.83
N PHE A 195 -10.49 -6.09 8.90
CA PHE A 195 -10.23 -7.06 7.84
C PHE A 195 -9.92 -8.45 8.42
N LEU A 196 -9.00 -8.55 9.36
CA LEU A 196 -8.60 -9.82 9.97
C LEU A 196 -9.72 -10.47 10.82
N ASN A 197 -10.54 -9.67 11.48
CA ASN A 197 -11.56 -10.18 12.40
C ASN A 197 -12.92 -10.45 11.72
N ARG A 198 -13.18 -9.85 10.55
CA ARG A 198 -14.53 -9.83 9.95
C ARG A 198 -14.57 -10.16 8.46
N SER A 199 -13.53 -9.86 7.71
CA SER A 199 -13.59 -9.99 6.25
C SER A 199 -12.98 -11.30 5.74
N PHE A 200 -11.86 -11.72 6.30
CA PHE A 200 -11.14 -12.92 5.84
C PHE A 200 -10.61 -13.75 7.02
N ALA A 201 -10.66 -15.06 6.86
CA ALA A 201 -10.10 -15.99 7.83
C ALA A 201 -8.56 -15.89 7.85
N SER A 202 -8.00 -15.54 9.00
CA SER A 202 -6.55 -15.31 9.18
C SER A 202 -5.70 -16.53 8.85
N ASP A 203 -6.21 -17.75 9.10
CA ASP A 203 -5.55 -19.02 8.80
C ASP A 203 -5.36 -19.30 7.30
N LYS A 204 -6.03 -18.53 6.44
CA LYS A 204 -5.87 -18.58 4.98
C LYS A 204 -4.87 -17.56 4.45
N ILE A 205 -4.38 -16.65 5.26
CA ILE A 205 -3.43 -15.62 4.86
C ILE A 205 -2.01 -16.14 5.15
N ASP A 206 -1.24 -16.36 4.09
CA ASP A 206 0.13 -16.87 4.21
C ASP A 206 1.16 -15.77 4.46
N ALA A 207 0.91 -14.54 3.98
CA ALA A 207 1.76 -13.38 4.25
C ALA A 207 1.03 -12.06 3.92
N MET A 208 1.54 -10.96 4.49
CA MET A 208 1.10 -9.60 4.21
C MET A 208 2.28 -8.72 3.78
N ILE A 209 2.06 -7.92 2.74
CA ILE A 209 2.98 -6.90 2.23
C ILE A 209 2.31 -5.54 2.46
N ASN A 210 2.91 -4.72 3.31
CA ASN A 210 2.44 -3.37 3.60
C ASN A 210 3.24 -2.34 2.82
N LEU A 211 2.56 -1.46 2.10
CA LEU A 211 3.11 -0.41 1.27
C LEU A 211 2.84 0.95 1.93
N ASP A 212 3.86 1.57 2.50
CA ASP A 212 3.66 2.83 3.21
C ASP A 212 4.81 3.80 2.99
N MET A 213 4.49 4.99 2.45
CA MET A 213 5.42 6.08 2.13
C MET A 213 6.56 5.63 1.20
N LEU A 214 6.24 5.40 -0.06
CA LEU A 214 7.14 4.85 -1.08
C LEU A 214 7.54 5.86 -2.17
N GLY A 215 7.20 7.14 -2.00
CA GLY A 215 7.33 8.15 -3.05
C GLY A 215 8.52 9.09 -2.89
N THR A 216 9.43 8.89 -1.92
CA THR A 216 10.61 9.75 -1.76
C THR A 216 11.89 8.92 -1.71
N GLY A 217 12.95 9.37 -2.42
CA GLY A 217 14.29 8.78 -2.32
C GLY A 217 15.12 9.32 -1.14
N TYR A 218 14.56 10.16 -0.30
CA TYR A 218 15.28 10.95 0.71
C TYR A 218 16.16 10.14 1.66
N ASN A 219 15.68 9.00 2.16
CA ASN A 219 16.39 8.19 3.16
C ASN A 219 16.77 6.78 2.68
N GLY A 220 16.38 6.38 1.49
CA GLY A 220 16.60 5.05 0.94
C GLY A 220 15.32 4.22 0.83
N PHE A 221 15.48 2.91 0.61
CA PHE A 221 14.37 1.96 0.49
C PHE A 221 14.57 0.83 1.48
N TYR A 222 13.57 0.58 2.33
CA TYR A 222 13.67 -0.32 3.47
C TYR A 222 12.61 -1.40 3.46
N ALA A 223 12.98 -2.57 4.01
CA ALA A 223 12.08 -3.67 4.32
C ALA A 223 12.17 -4.01 5.82
N PHE A 224 11.05 -3.97 6.52
CA PHE A 224 10.91 -4.37 7.91
C PHE A 224 10.01 -5.60 8.01
N THR A 225 10.51 -6.69 8.59
CA THR A 225 9.84 -8.01 8.62
C THR A 225 9.51 -8.49 10.03
N SER A 226 9.65 -7.64 11.03
CA SER A 226 9.52 -8.02 12.45
C SER A 226 10.40 -9.24 12.81
N SER A 227 11.61 -9.29 12.22
CA SER A 227 12.60 -10.39 12.41
C SER A 227 12.14 -11.76 11.88
N ASN A 228 11.15 -11.82 11.00
CA ASN A 228 10.75 -13.08 10.37
C ASN A 228 11.86 -13.61 9.46
N THR A 229 12.40 -14.78 9.81
CA THR A 229 13.58 -15.37 9.15
C THR A 229 13.31 -15.79 7.71
N ASP A 230 12.10 -16.26 7.39
CA ASP A 230 11.73 -16.68 6.05
C ASP A 230 11.60 -15.47 5.12
N LEU A 231 10.94 -14.40 5.60
CA LEU A 231 10.84 -13.14 4.85
C LEU A 231 12.23 -12.49 4.67
N ASN A 232 13.05 -12.47 5.73
CA ASN A 232 14.42 -11.96 5.64
C ASN A 232 15.23 -12.70 4.56
N THR A 233 15.12 -14.03 4.52
CA THR A 233 15.81 -14.85 3.51
C THR A 233 15.34 -14.53 2.10
N VAL A 234 14.02 -14.34 1.92
CA VAL A 234 13.46 -13.96 0.61
C VAL A 234 13.96 -12.60 0.18
N ILE A 235 13.87 -11.59 1.05
CA ILE A 235 14.28 -10.21 0.72
C ILE A 235 15.78 -10.12 0.45
N SER A 236 16.62 -10.79 1.26
CA SER A 236 18.06 -10.82 1.03
C SER A 236 18.43 -11.45 -0.31
N ARG A 237 17.71 -12.48 -0.73
CA ARG A 237 17.91 -13.12 -2.03
C ARG A 237 17.52 -12.20 -3.17
N LEU A 238 16.37 -11.54 -3.07
CA LEU A 238 15.86 -10.59 -4.05
C LEU A 238 16.73 -9.34 -4.16
N SER A 239 17.28 -8.87 -3.04
CA SER A 239 18.19 -7.71 -3.03
C SER A 239 19.46 -7.94 -3.89
N GLY A 240 19.86 -9.21 -4.06
CA GLY A 240 20.95 -9.56 -5.00
C GLY A 240 20.55 -9.46 -6.48
N ASP A 241 19.26 -9.66 -6.78
CA ASP A 241 18.74 -9.71 -8.15
C ASP A 241 18.19 -8.35 -8.63
N LEU A 242 17.78 -7.47 -7.70
CA LEU A 242 17.13 -6.18 -7.96
C LEU A 242 18.13 -5.00 -7.93
N GLN A 243 19.10 -4.99 -8.83
CA GLN A 243 20.03 -3.87 -8.96
C GLN A 243 19.52 -2.84 -9.98
N PRO A 244 19.73 -1.52 -9.78
CA PRO A 244 20.43 -0.88 -8.65
C PRO A 244 19.54 -0.62 -7.42
N VAL A 245 18.20 -0.76 -7.51
CA VAL A 245 17.26 -0.46 -6.43
C VAL A 245 16.84 -1.73 -5.71
N HIS A 246 17.27 -1.87 -4.46
CA HIS A 246 16.90 -3.00 -3.61
C HIS A 246 16.56 -2.54 -2.18
N PRO A 247 15.61 -3.20 -1.50
CA PRO A 247 15.29 -2.84 -0.13
C PRO A 247 16.39 -3.28 0.84
N GLN A 248 16.73 -2.39 1.75
CA GLN A 248 17.59 -2.70 2.88
C GLN A 248 16.77 -3.30 4.02
N LEU A 249 17.17 -4.48 4.49
CA LEU A 249 16.56 -5.06 5.69
C LEU A 249 16.91 -4.24 6.93
N VAL A 250 15.90 -3.83 7.68
CA VAL A 250 16.06 -3.10 8.94
C VAL A 250 15.49 -3.92 10.10
N ALA A 251 16.24 -3.96 11.22
CA ALA A 251 15.82 -4.67 12.42
C ALA A 251 14.82 -3.87 13.27
N ALA A 252 14.93 -2.53 13.26
CA ALA A 252 14.03 -1.66 13.96
C ALA A 252 12.87 -1.22 13.06
N GLU A 253 11.65 -1.24 13.60
CA GLU A 253 10.47 -0.74 12.91
C GLU A 253 10.63 0.77 12.65
N PRO A 254 10.60 1.23 11.39
CA PRO A 254 10.76 2.65 11.07
C PRO A 254 9.66 3.52 11.70
N TYR A 255 8.44 3.04 11.66
CA TYR A 255 7.23 3.57 12.30
C TYR A 255 6.10 2.55 12.22
N PRO A 256 5.10 2.64 13.10
CA PRO A 256 3.97 1.72 13.10
C PRO A 256 3.02 1.96 11.91
N SER A 257 2.50 0.86 11.31
CA SER A 257 1.54 0.87 10.19
C SER A 257 0.67 -0.39 10.22
N ASP A 258 -0.16 -0.61 9.20
CA ASP A 258 -1.17 -1.69 9.13
C ASP A 258 -0.57 -3.12 9.27
N HIS A 259 0.70 -3.33 8.92
CA HIS A 259 1.39 -4.61 9.12
C HIS A 259 1.37 -5.09 10.58
N ARG A 260 1.24 -4.18 11.56
CA ARG A 260 1.17 -4.54 12.98
C ARG A 260 -0.01 -5.44 13.33
N ALA A 261 -1.18 -5.20 12.72
CA ALA A 261 -2.35 -6.03 12.94
C ALA A 261 -2.10 -7.48 12.47
N PHE A 262 -1.43 -7.65 11.35
CA PHE A 262 -1.07 -8.96 10.80
C PHE A 262 0.02 -9.64 11.63
N TYR A 263 1.07 -8.91 11.96
CA TYR A 263 2.13 -9.43 12.84
C TYR A 263 1.59 -9.87 14.21
N ALA A 264 0.72 -9.08 14.83
CA ALA A 264 0.10 -9.43 16.10
C ALA A 264 -0.86 -10.64 16.01
N SER A 265 -1.32 -10.94 14.79
CA SER A 265 -2.13 -12.13 14.47
C SER A 265 -1.28 -13.31 13.96
N GLU A 266 0.04 -13.30 14.21
CA GLU A 266 1.01 -14.32 13.82
C GLU A 266 1.12 -14.55 12.29
N ILE A 267 0.68 -13.58 11.49
CA ILE A 267 0.80 -13.62 10.03
C ILE A 267 2.13 -12.98 9.64
N PRO A 268 3.01 -13.70 8.90
CA PRO A 268 4.24 -13.14 8.37
C PRO A 268 3.97 -11.86 7.60
N SER A 269 4.59 -10.76 8.00
CA SER A 269 4.35 -9.46 7.37
C SER A 269 5.64 -8.72 7.09
N VAL A 270 5.67 -8.00 5.97
CA VAL A 270 6.76 -7.09 5.59
C VAL A 270 6.18 -5.71 5.31
N MET A 271 6.81 -4.67 5.85
CA MET A 271 6.56 -3.29 5.48
C MET A 271 7.67 -2.80 4.56
N PHE A 272 7.30 -2.32 3.38
CA PHE A 272 8.18 -1.57 2.49
C PHE A 272 7.93 -0.08 2.66
N THR A 273 9.02 0.69 2.78
CA THR A 273 8.97 2.15 2.96
C THR A 273 10.26 2.81 2.53
N THR A 274 10.20 4.09 2.16
CA THR A 274 11.38 4.94 2.00
C THR A 274 11.75 5.69 3.29
N GLY A 275 11.03 5.43 4.38
CA GLY A 275 11.33 5.96 5.70
C GLY A 275 10.66 7.31 5.99
N ARG A 276 11.10 7.94 7.08
CA ARG A 276 10.58 9.24 7.50
C ARG A 276 11.22 10.37 6.68
N TYR A 277 10.45 11.40 6.38
CA TYR A 277 10.87 12.61 5.67
C TYR A 277 10.32 13.85 6.39
N PRO A 278 10.90 15.05 6.17
CA PRO A 278 10.57 16.26 6.92
C PRO A 278 9.11 16.70 6.80
N GLU A 279 8.49 16.53 5.64
CA GLU A 279 7.13 16.97 5.33
C GLU A 279 6.05 16.00 5.84
N ARG A 280 6.44 14.83 6.35
CA ARG A 280 5.51 13.82 6.87
C ARG A 280 4.55 14.43 7.91
N ASN A 281 3.26 14.16 7.75
CA ASN A 281 2.19 14.64 8.63
C ASN A 281 2.11 16.18 8.71
N THR A 282 2.47 16.86 7.64
CA THR A 282 2.32 18.32 7.49
C THR A 282 1.52 18.65 6.23
N GLU A 283 1.04 19.89 6.12
CA GLU A 283 0.40 20.41 4.92
C GLU A 283 1.36 20.51 3.70
N ARG A 284 2.66 20.30 3.91
CA ARG A 284 3.67 20.31 2.84
C ARG A 284 3.89 18.95 2.19
N ASP A 285 3.26 17.89 2.72
CA ASP A 285 3.28 16.57 2.08
C ASP A 285 2.39 16.58 0.82
N THR A 286 2.87 17.24 -0.21
CA THR A 286 2.24 17.43 -1.52
C THR A 286 2.99 16.66 -2.59
N GLN A 287 2.52 16.69 -3.83
CA GLN A 287 3.20 16.05 -4.97
C GLN A 287 4.65 16.49 -5.15
N SER A 288 5.03 17.67 -4.65
CA SER A 288 6.39 18.20 -4.78
C SER A 288 7.43 17.43 -3.97
N VAL A 289 7.02 16.56 -3.06
CA VAL A 289 7.94 15.68 -2.28
C VAL A 289 8.15 14.32 -2.93
N ILE A 290 7.44 14.03 -4.03
CA ILE A 290 7.54 12.76 -4.76
C ILE A 290 8.66 12.86 -5.78
N ASP A 291 9.58 11.88 -5.77
CA ASP A 291 10.69 11.74 -6.71
C ASP A 291 10.29 11.01 -8.00
#